data_1592bf9a35ff58419284f90c067e391d
#
_entry.id   1592bf9a35ff58419284f90c067e391d
#
_cell.length_a   1.000
_cell.length_b   1.000
_cell.length_c   1.000
_cell.angle_alpha   90.00
_cell.angle_beta   90.00
_cell.angle_gamma   90.00
#
_symmetry.space_group_name_H-M   'P 1'
#
loop_
_entity.id
_entity.type
_entity.pdbx_description
1 polymer ?
#
loop_
_entity_poly.entity_id
_entity_poly.type
_entity_poly.pdbx_seq_one_letter_code
_entity_poly.pdbx_strand_id
1 'polypeptide(L)'
;MTTITRIAATLSAVLFAVSASAAERTALNRLDGPVAAEVLRVIDGDTIEVRAHIWLGHQVTTLVRVGGIDAPELRGKCEGERAAARRAKARIEEHINGRQVTLRDIRFEKYAGRVMSKVETEAGEDLGAALTREGLVRAYGGAKRAPWCAE
;
A
#
# COMPACT_ATOMS: atom_id res chain seq x y z
N MET A 1 20.67 32.44 48.13
CA MET A 1 20.36 32.64 46.68
C MET A 1 21.02 31.52 45.87
N THR A 2 20.51 30.30 45.87
CA THR A 2 21.08 29.20 45.02
C THR A 2 20.10 28.01 44.94
N THR A 3 18.89 28.21 44.40
CA THR A 3 17.95 27.05 44.25
C THR A 3 17.08 27.10 43.01
N ILE A 4 17.33 27.99 42.03
CA ILE A 4 16.43 28.12 40.83
C ILE A 4 17.02 27.49 39.55
N THR A 5 18.33 27.18 39.53
CA THR A 5 19.00 26.77 38.28
C THR A 5 18.90 25.27 37.95
N ARG A 6 18.35 24.41 38.81
CA ARG A 6 18.30 22.96 38.58
C ARG A 6 17.00 22.42 37.98
N ILE A 7 15.92 23.20 37.93
CA ILE A 7 14.61 22.74 37.45
C ILE A 7 14.49 22.88 35.92
N ALA A 8 15.20 23.84 35.30
CA ALA A 8 15.12 24.07 33.86
C ALA A 8 15.82 22.99 33.01
N ALA A 9 16.86 22.34 33.56
CA ALA A 9 17.61 21.32 32.80
C ALA A 9 16.88 19.99 32.66
N THR A 10 16.02 19.62 33.61
CA THR A 10 15.30 18.34 33.59
C THR A 10 14.10 18.34 32.64
N LEU A 11 13.47 19.50 32.43
CA LEU A 11 12.30 19.61 31.53
C LEU A 11 12.70 19.49 30.06
N SER A 12 13.89 20.00 29.68
CA SER A 12 14.40 19.92 28.30
C SER A 12 14.75 18.48 27.87
N ALA A 13 15.27 17.65 28.77
CA ALA A 13 15.65 16.27 28.49
C ALA A 13 14.43 15.37 28.23
N VAL A 14 13.30 15.60 28.90
CA VAL A 14 12.07 14.84 28.76
C VAL A 14 11.40 15.12 27.40
N LEU A 15 11.41 16.35 26.91
CA LEU A 15 10.85 16.69 25.59
C LEU A 15 11.64 16.04 24.43
N PHE A 16 12.96 15.92 24.55
CA PHE A 16 13.78 15.28 23.50
C PHE A 16 13.54 13.76 23.39
N ALA A 17 13.32 13.08 24.51
CA ALA A 17 13.08 11.63 24.53
C ALA A 17 11.74 11.24 23.86
N VAL A 18 10.69 12.07 24.01
CA VAL A 18 9.38 11.82 23.41
C VAL A 18 9.42 11.97 21.87
N SER A 19 10.20 12.92 21.36
CA SER A 19 10.32 13.15 19.91
C SER A 19 11.07 12.01 19.20
N ALA A 20 12.09 11.44 19.81
CA ALA A 20 12.85 10.31 19.25
C ALA A 20 11.98 9.04 19.13
N SER A 21 11.16 8.75 20.15
CA SER A 21 10.28 7.58 20.18
C SER A 21 9.18 7.61 19.10
N ALA A 22 8.67 8.78 18.72
CA ALA A 22 7.66 8.91 17.67
C ALA A 22 8.25 8.69 16.27
N ALA A 23 9.42 9.22 16.00
CA ALA A 23 10.13 9.05 14.72
C ALA A 23 10.53 7.58 14.48
N GLU A 24 10.98 6.89 15.50
CA GLU A 24 11.39 5.49 15.43
C GLU A 24 10.20 4.55 15.15
N ARG A 25 9.04 4.77 15.75
CA ARG A 25 7.81 4.02 15.46
C ARG A 25 7.32 4.22 14.03
N THR A 26 7.49 5.40 13.46
CA THR A 26 7.12 5.68 12.07
C THR A 26 8.01 4.92 11.10
N ALA A 27 9.31 4.80 11.38
CA ALA A 27 10.25 4.04 10.57
C ALA A 27 9.93 2.54 10.53
N LEU A 28 9.40 1.96 11.61
CA LEU A 28 9.03 0.55 11.68
C LEU A 28 7.74 0.20 10.92
N ASN A 29 6.93 1.19 10.56
CA ASN A 29 5.65 0.99 9.90
C ASN A 29 5.68 1.26 8.39
N ARG A 30 6.83 1.65 7.86
CA ARG A 30 7.04 2.00 6.46
C ARG A 30 8.37 1.47 5.96
N LEU A 31 8.36 0.99 4.73
CA LEU A 31 9.54 0.61 3.96
C LEU A 31 9.46 1.30 2.60
N ASP A 32 10.42 2.17 2.29
CA ASP A 32 10.38 2.97 1.08
C ASP A 32 10.58 2.13 -0.19
N GLY A 33 11.29 1.01 -0.08
CA GLY A 33 11.66 0.16 -1.21
C GLY A 33 12.92 0.70 -1.95
N PRO A 34 13.21 0.23 -3.16
CA PRO A 34 12.47 -0.79 -3.92
C PRO A 34 12.57 -2.20 -3.31
N VAL A 35 11.48 -2.96 -3.35
CA VAL A 35 11.46 -4.38 -2.99
C VAL A 35 11.00 -5.18 -4.20
N ALA A 36 11.84 -6.08 -4.69
CA ALA A 36 11.48 -6.99 -5.77
C ALA A 36 10.49 -8.05 -5.25
N ALA A 37 9.46 -8.35 -6.03
CA ALA A 37 8.45 -9.33 -5.67
C ALA A 37 7.94 -10.08 -6.91
N GLU A 38 7.66 -11.37 -6.73
CA GLU A 38 6.98 -12.20 -7.73
C GLU A 38 5.47 -12.20 -7.45
N VAL A 39 4.66 -11.96 -8.46
CA VAL A 39 3.20 -12.02 -8.34
C VAL A 39 2.75 -13.47 -8.41
N LEU A 40 2.19 -13.97 -7.31
CA LEU A 40 1.69 -15.34 -7.22
C LEU A 40 0.27 -15.47 -7.77
N ARG A 41 -0.58 -14.48 -7.49
CA ARG A 41 -1.95 -14.40 -8.02
C ARG A 41 -2.55 -13.02 -7.84
N VAL A 42 -3.53 -12.70 -8.66
CA VAL A 42 -4.37 -11.52 -8.54
C VAL A 42 -5.64 -11.88 -7.76
N ILE A 43 -5.92 -11.14 -6.69
CA ILE A 43 -7.10 -11.37 -5.84
C ILE A 43 -8.32 -10.66 -6.45
N ASP A 44 -8.18 -9.35 -6.68
CA ASP A 44 -9.23 -8.48 -7.22
C ASP A 44 -8.62 -7.28 -7.99
N GLY A 45 -9.40 -6.23 -8.22
CA GLY A 45 -9.01 -5.06 -9.02
C GLY A 45 -7.99 -4.13 -8.37
N ASP A 46 -7.56 -4.37 -7.13
CA ASP A 46 -6.54 -3.56 -6.45
C ASP A 46 -5.69 -4.37 -5.46
N THR A 47 -5.82 -5.68 -5.43
CA THR A 47 -5.12 -6.53 -4.46
C THR A 47 -4.47 -7.72 -5.14
N ILE A 48 -3.19 -7.92 -4.90
CA ILE A 48 -2.38 -9.03 -5.41
C ILE A 48 -1.71 -9.78 -4.25
N GLU A 49 -1.45 -11.06 -4.42
CA GLU A 49 -0.58 -11.82 -3.53
C GLU A 49 0.80 -11.94 -4.17
N VAL A 50 1.82 -11.61 -3.40
CA VAL A 50 3.20 -11.61 -3.87
C VAL A 50 4.12 -12.39 -2.94
N ARG A 51 5.22 -12.85 -3.51
CA ARG A 51 6.41 -13.33 -2.78
C ARG A 51 7.48 -12.24 -2.87
N ALA A 52 7.62 -11.45 -1.81
CA ALA A 52 8.56 -10.35 -1.73
C ALA A 52 9.95 -10.83 -1.25
N HIS A 53 11.00 -10.38 -1.93
CA HIS A 53 12.39 -10.66 -1.57
C HIS A 53 12.90 -9.58 -0.61
N ILE A 54 12.90 -9.86 0.69
CA ILE A 54 13.21 -8.86 1.72
C ILE A 54 14.67 -8.86 2.15
N TRP A 55 15.39 -9.96 1.92
CA TRP A 55 16.80 -10.12 2.25
C TRP A 55 17.40 -11.28 1.44
N LEU A 56 18.74 -11.41 1.45
CA LEU A 56 19.42 -12.53 0.80
C LEU A 56 18.91 -13.87 1.34
N GLY A 57 18.27 -14.66 0.46
CA GLY A 57 17.67 -15.95 0.82
C GLY A 57 16.37 -15.87 1.64
N HIS A 58 15.83 -14.66 1.93
CA HIS A 58 14.60 -14.51 2.71
C HIS A 58 13.48 -13.91 1.87
N GLN A 59 12.34 -14.58 1.91
CA GLN A 59 11.14 -14.19 1.18
C GLN A 59 9.94 -14.15 2.13
N VAL A 60 9.00 -13.24 1.86
CA VAL A 60 7.73 -13.13 2.59
C VAL A 60 6.59 -13.18 1.58
N THR A 61 5.63 -14.07 1.81
CA THR A 61 4.36 -14.07 1.07
C THR A 61 3.37 -13.16 1.78
N THR A 62 2.82 -12.19 1.08
CA THR A 62 1.89 -11.21 1.64
C THR A 62 0.90 -10.71 0.60
N LEU A 63 -0.23 -10.17 1.07
CA LEU A 63 -1.17 -9.43 0.23
C LEU A 63 -0.71 -7.98 0.11
N VAL A 64 -0.71 -7.48 -1.11
CA VAL A 64 -0.39 -6.09 -1.45
C VAL A 64 -1.61 -5.44 -2.05
N ARG A 65 -2.11 -4.39 -1.38
CA ARG A 65 -3.08 -3.48 -1.97
C ARG A 65 -2.34 -2.40 -2.76
N VAL A 66 -2.69 -2.24 -4.02
CA VAL A 66 -2.17 -1.18 -4.88
C VAL A 66 -2.62 0.18 -4.33
N GLY A 67 -1.67 1.01 -3.93
CA GLY A 67 -1.93 2.32 -3.33
C GLY A 67 -2.43 3.34 -4.35
N GLY A 68 -3.19 4.33 -3.87
CA GLY A 68 -3.63 5.45 -4.68
C GLY A 68 -4.83 5.19 -5.59
N ILE A 69 -5.43 4.01 -5.55
CA ILE A 69 -6.58 3.63 -6.37
C ILE A 69 -7.74 3.06 -5.55
N ASP A 70 -8.94 3.16 -6.12
CA ASP A 70 -10.16 2.51 -5.69
C ASP A 70 -10.71 1.67 -6.84
N ALA A 71 -10.80 0.37 -6.64
CA ALA A 71 -11.32 -0.58 -7.61
C ALA A 71 -12.77 -0.98 -7.28
N PRO A 72 -13.57 -1.36 -8.30
CA PRO A 72 -14.87 -1.98 -8.08
C PRO A 72 -14.70 -3.35 -7.41
N GLU A 73 -15.67 -3.72 -6.59
CA GLU A 73 -15.62 -4.92 -5.78
C GLU A 73 -16.21 -6.14 -6.50
N LEU A 74 -15.54 -7.30 -6.45
CA LEU A 74 -16.06 -8.55 -7.02
C LEU A 74 -17.39 -8.98 -6.40
N ARG A 75 -17.63 -8.61 -5.13
CA ARG A 75 -18.88 -8.79 -4.41
C ARG A 75 -19.69 -7.49 -4.31
N GLY A 76 -19.56 -6.63 -5.33
CA GLY A 76 -20.22 -5.34 -5.41
C GLY A 76 -21.74 -5.44 -5.38
N LYS A 77 -22.39 -4.34 -5.05
CA LYS A 77 -23.84 -4.27 -4.81
C LYS A 77 -24.68 -4.47 -6.07
N CYS A 78 -24.16 -4.16 -7.25
CA CYS A 78 -24.87 -4.29 -8.52
C CYS A 78 -24.06 -5.08 -9.54
N GLU A 79 -24.71 -5.60 -10.60
CA GLU A 79 -24.04 -6.37 -11.65
C GLU A 79 -23.02 -5.51 -12.42
N GLY A 80 -23.30 -4.21 -12.61
CA GLY A 80 -22.37 -3.28 -13.25
C GLY A 80 -21.05 -3.20 -12.52
N GLU A 81 -21.08 -3.08 -11.17
CA GLU A 81 -19.87 -3.07 -10.34
C GLU A 81 -19.12 -4.40 -10.42
N ARG A 82 -19.82 -5.53 -10.29
CA ARG A 82 -19.20 -6.86 -10.37
C ARG A 82 -18.57 -7.12 -11.74
N ALA A 83 -19.21 -6.69 -12.83
CA ALA A 83 -18.66 -6.79 -14.17
C ALA A 83 -17.43 -5.90 -14.35
N ALA A 84 -17.43 -4.68 -13.81
CA ALA A 84 -16.28 -3.79 -13.80
C ALA A 84 -15.11 -4.39 -13.01
N ALA A 85 -15.39 -5.00 -11.86
CA ALA A 85 -14.39 -5.65 -11.02
C ALA A 85 -13.72 -6.83 -11.74
N ARG A 86 -14.48 -7.65 -12.46
CA ARG A 86 -13.93 -8.74 -13.27
C ARG A 86 -13.01 -8.22 -14.38
N ARG A 87 -13.38 -7.11 -15.06
CA ARG A 87 -12.53 -6.48 -16.08
C ARG A 87 -11.24 -5.93 -15.49
N ALA A 88 -11.32 -5.22 -14.35
CA ALA A 88 -10.13 -4.70 -13.67
C ALA A 88 -9.18 -5.83 -13.25
N LYS A 89 -9.70 -6.89 -12.64
CA LYS A 89 -8.92 -8.08 -12.28
C LYS A 89 -8.26 -8.73 -13.49
N ALA A 90 -9.00 -9.01 -14.56
CA ALA A 90 -8.46 -9.63 -15.78
C ALA A 90 -7.34 -8.77 -16.38
N ARG A 91 -7.48 -7.44 -16.36
CA ARG A 91 -6.46 -6.55 -16.87
C ARG A 91 -5.18 -6.56 -16.03
N ILE A 92 -5.29 -6.63 -14.70
CA ILE A 92 -4.12 -6.81 -13.83
C ILE A 92 -3.43 -8.15 -14.14
N GLU A 93 -4.20 -9.22 -14.29
CA GLU A 93 -3.66 -10.55 -14.66
C GLU A 93 -2.86 -10.49 -15.96
N GLU A 94 -3.34 -9.81 -16.99
CA GLU A 94 -2.61 -9.62 -18.26
C GLU A 94 -1.29 -8.84 -18.07
N HIS A 95 -1.29 -7.84 -17.19
CA HIS A 95 -0.10 -7.01 -16.95
C HIS A 95 0.99 -7.72 -16.16
N ILE A 96 0.64 -8.43 -15.08
CA ILE A 96 1.62 -8.81 -14.05
C ILE A 96 1.50 -10.25 -13.53
N ASN A 97 0.52 -11.06 -13.92
CA ASN A 97 0.37 -12.41 -13.35
C ASN A 97 1.59 -13.29 -13.66
N GLY A 98 2.19 -13.88 -12.62
CA GLY A 98 3.40 -14.70 -12.72
C GLY A 98 4.66 -13.92 -13.08
N ARG A 99 4.63 -12.57 -13.04
CA ARG A 99 5.76 -11.70 -13.39
C ARG A 99 6.38 -11.08 -12.15
N GLN A 100 7.56 -10.52 -12.33
CA GLN A 100 8.22 -9.69 -11.31
C GLN A 100 7.62 -8.30 -11.29
N VAL A 101 7.52 -7.74 -10.10
CA VAL A 101 7.12 -6.35 -9.86
C VAL A 101 8.05 -5.72 -8.85
N THR A 102 8.07 -4.40 -8.81
CA THR A 102 8.78 -3.63 -7.79
C THR A 102 7.77 -2.95 -6.87
N LEU A 103 7.94 -3.15 -5.57
CA LEU A 103 7.12 -2.52 -4.54
C LEU A 103 7.84 -1.29 -3.98
N ARG A 104 7.11 -0.17 -3.87
CA ARG A 104 7.59 1.08 -3.26
C ARG A 104 6.57 1.66 -2.30
N ASP A 105 7.01 2.52 -1.40
CA ASP A 105 6.14 3.14 -0.40
C ASP A 105 5.31 2.12 0.39
N ILE A 106 5.93 1.03 0.80
CA ILE A 106 5.27 -0.09 1.48
C ILE A 106 4.93 0.33 2.90
N ARG A 107 3.67 0.16 3.29
CA ARG A 107 3.18 0.50 4.64
C ARG A 107 2.10 -0.47 5.08
N PHE A 108 1.94 -0.62 6.37
CA PHE A 108 0.83 -1.42 6.89
C PHE A 108 -0.51 -0.81 6.46
N GLU A 109 -1.42 -1.67 6.08
CA GLU A 109 -2.82 -1.30 5.96
C GLU A 109 -3.53 -1.55 7.30
N LYS A 110 -4.66 -0.88 7.51
CA LYS A 110 -5.48 -1.05 8.72
C LYS A 110 -6.00 -2.48 8.93
N TYR A 111 -6.00 -3.29 7.89
CA TYR A 111 -6.38 -4.71 7.95
C TYR A 111 -5.13 -5.59 8.09
N ALA A 112 -5.11 -6.42 9.13
CA ALA A 112 -3.97 -7.30 9.42
C ALA A 112 -3.65 -8.24 8.25
N GLY A 113 -2.35 -8.51 8.04
CA GLY A 113 -1.86 -9.42 7.01
C GLY A 113 -1.80 -8.84 5.60
N ARG A 114 -2.01 -7.51 5.44
CA ARG A 114 -1.95 -6.83 4.15
C ARG A 114 -1.12 -5.55 4.25
N VAL A 115 -0.34 -5.27 3.22
CA VAL A 115 0.38 -3.99 3.07
C VAL A 115 -0.20 -3.20 1.90
N MET A 116 -0.04 -1.88 1.96
CA MET A 116 -0.31 -0.99 0.83
C MET A 116 1.01 -0.60 0.20
N SER A 117 1.10 -0.59 -1.13
CA SER A 117 2.30 -0.23 -1.86
C SER A 117 1.97 0.37 -3.22
N LYS A 118 2.84 1.21 -3.75
CA LYS A 118 2.93 1.43 -5.19
C LYS A 118 3.53 0.19 -5.82
N VAL A 119 2.99 -0.22 -6.96
CA VAL A 119 3.42 -1.41 -7.71
C VAL A 119 3.90 -0.98 -9.08
N GLU A 120 5.16 -1.21 -9.38
CA GLU A 120 5.76 -0.96 -10.70
C GLU A 120 5.90 -2.29 -11.44
N THR A 121 5.49 -2.34 -12.70
CA THR A 121 5.70 -3.50 -13.58
C THR A 121 7.18 -3.68 -13.93
N GLU A 122 7.55 -4.79 -14.56
CA GLU A 122 8.91 -5.01 -15.08
C GLU A 122 9.36 -3.91 -16.05
N ALA A 123 8.42 -3.29 -16.78
CA ALA A 123 8.69 -2.18 -17.67
C ALA A 123 8.86 -0.83 -16.94
N GLY A 124 8.74 -0.80 -15.60
CA GLY A 124 8.84 0.41 -14.79
C GLY A 124 7.56 1.27 -14.81
N GLU A 125 6.44 0.76 -15.32
CA GLU A 125 5.17 1.45 -15.32
C GLU A 125 4.46 1.31 -13.98
N ASP A 126 3.92 2.41 -13.43
CA ASP A 126 3.06 2.38 -12.25
C ASP A 126 1.71 1.73 -12.60
N LEU A 127 1.44 0.57 -12.00
CA LEU A 127 0.24 -0.23 -12.26
C LEU A 127 -1.05 0.55 -11.93
N GLY A 128 -1.08 1.29 -10.83
CA GLY A 128 -2.25 2.07 -10.44
C GLY A 128 -2.55 3.18 -11.43
N ALA A 129 -1.51 3.86 -11.93
CA ALA A 129 -1.64 4.87 -12.96
C ALA A 129 -2.12 4.28 -14.30
N ALA A 130 -1.61 3.11 -14.70
CA ALA A 130 -2.04 2.41 -15.91
C ALA A 130 -3.53 2.07 -15.86
N LEU A 131 -3.98 1.43 -14.78
CA LEU A 131 -5.38 1.04 -14.58
C LEU A 131 -6.33 2.26 -14.50
N THR A 132 -5.87 3.36 -13.90
CA THR A 132 -6.64 4.62 -13.85
C THR A 132 -6.79 5.24 -15.23
N ARG A 133 -5.74 5.27 -16.04
CA ARG A 133 -5.74 5.75 -17.42
C ARG A 133 -6.67 4.92 -18.32
N GLU A 134 -6.77 3.63 -18.07
CA GLU A 134 -7.69 2.72 -18.76
C GLU A 134 -9.14 2.82 -18.26
N GLY A 135 -9.42 3.62 -17.22
CA GLY A 135 -10.75 3.80 -16.66
C GLY A 135 -11.29 2.58 -15.89
N LEU A 136 -10.41 1.65 -15.50
CA LEU A 136 -10.78 0.42 -14.78
C LEU A 136 -10.89 0.62 -13.28
N VAL A 137 -10.19 1.63 -12.76
CA VAL A 137 -10.18 2.03 -11.36
C VAL A 137 -10.25 3.56 -11.27
N ARG A 138 -10.47 4.08 -10.07
CA ARG A 138 -10.49 5.53 -9.80
C ARG A 138 -9.30 5.92 -8.96
N ALA A 139 -8.76 7.14 -9.15
CA ALA A 139 -7.78 7.69 -8.23
C ALA A 139 -8.41 7.85 -6.83
N TYR A 140 -7.65 7.47 -5.80
CA TYR A 140 -8.14 7.46 -4.42
C TYR A 140 -7.12 8.00 -3.44
N GLY A 141 -7.47 9.10 -2.79
CA GLY A 141 -6.64 9.78 -1.77
C GLY A 141 -7.02 9.49 -0.31
N GLY A 142 -7.85 8.45 -0.04
CA GLY A 142 -8.27 8.11 1.33
C GLY A 142 -9.59 8.75 1.79
N ALA A 143 -10.28 9.49 0.93
CA ALA A 143 -11.59 10.08 1.22
C ALA A 143 -12.73 9.01 1.24
N LYS A 144 -13.98 9.45 1.40
CA LYS A 144 -15.13 8.55 1.25
C LYS A 144 -15.20 8.01 -0.19
N ARG A 145 -15.31 6.69 -0.33
CA ARG A 145 -15.45 6.05 -1.65
C ARG A 145 -16.74 6.48 -2.34
N ALA A 146 -16.67 6.84 -3.61
CA ALA A 146 -17.83 7.08 -4.43
C ALA A 146 -18.48 5.73 -4.81
N PRO A 147 -19.83 5.65 -4.92
CA PRO A 147 -20.51 4.43 -5.32
C PRO A 147 -20.10 4.04 -6.75
N TRP A 148 -19.99 2.73 -7.01
CA TRP A 148 -19.79 2.16 -8.34
C TRP A 148 -21.10 1.84 -9.05
N CYS A 149 -22.20 1.73 -8.29
CA CYS A 149 -23.53 1.54 -8.83
C CYS A 149 -24.18 2.92 -9.09
N ALA A 150 -24.85 3.07 -10.23
CA ALA A 150 -25.78 4.19 -10.43
C ALA A 150 -26.96 4.04 -9.45
N GLU A 151 -27.41 5.13 -8.89
CA GLU A 151 -28.68 5.20 -8.14
C GLU A 151 -29.87 5.06 -9.08
#